data_177d6c70f1cd9c2cda9e245383465ff3
#
_entry.id   177d6c70f1cd9c2cda9e245383465ff3
#
_cell.length_a   1.000
_cell.length_b   1.000
_cell.length_c   1.000
_cell.angle_alpha   90.00
_cell.angle_beta   90.00
_cell.angle_gamma   90.00
#
_symmetry.space_group_name_H-M   'P 1'
#
loop_
_entity.id
_entity.type
_entity.pdbx_description
1 polymer ?
#
loop_
_entity_poly.entity_id
_entity_poly.type
_entity_poly.pdbx_seq_one_letter_code
_entity_poly.pdbx_strand_id
1 'polypeptide(L)'
;MKKCTLTQVPCREAIMEVVQSNKDRRSLQHTYELAELFQVACSSNEAFMELPEEERERFWLITDALMMNDLEDLKRVHNLANYLMIKRIKDNVKAVEA
;
A
#
# COMPACT_ATOMS: atom_id res chain seq x y z
N MET A 1 13.45 -11.20 11.70
CA MET A 1 13.05 -9.79 11.74
C MET A 1 12.26 -9.51 13.01
N LYS A 2 12.70 -8.58 13.81
CA LYS A 2 11.98 -8.23 15.03
C LYS A 2 10.70 -7.48 14.68
N LYS A 3 9.58 -7.86 15.30
CA LYS A 3 8.35 -7.10 15.16
C LYS A 3 8.50 -5.79 15.93
N CYS A 4 8.42 -4.68 15.21
CA CYS A 4 8.35 -3.38 15.85
C CYS A 4 6.92 -3.10 16.29
N THR A 5 6.74 -2.66 17.54
CA THR A 5 5.47 -2.10 17.96
C THR A 5 5.50 -0.60 17.69
N LEU A 6 4.35 -0.02 17.36
CA LEU A 6 4.25 1.40 17.01
C LEU A 6 4.69 2.34 18.13
N THR A 7 4.79 1.83 19.37
CA THR A 7 5.16 2.61 20.53
C THR A 7 6.65 2.56 20.87
N GLN A 8 7.44 1.76 20.13
CA GLN A 8 8.86 1.60 20.41
C GLN A 8 9.72 2.47 19.50
N VAL A 9 10.68 3.18 20.12
CA VAL A 9 11.65 4.01 19.39
C VAL A 9 12.41 3.24 18.30
N PRO A 10 12.78 1.96 18.51
CA PRO A 10 13.45 1.17 17.47
C PRO A 10 12.69 1.05 16.15
N CYS A 11 11.36 1.21 16.15
CA CYS A 11 10.58 1.18 14.92
C CYS A 11 10.93 2.31 13.96
N ARG A 12 11.08 3.52 14.48
CA ARG A 12 11.47 4.68 13.67
C ARG A 12 12.86 4.48 13.07
N GLU A 13 13.80 4.03 13.90
CA GLU A 13 15.16 3.77 13.45
C GLU A 13 15.22 2.65 12.40
N ALA A 14 14.44 1.58 12.60
CA ALA A 14 14.34 0.47 11.65
C ALA A 14 13.78 0.93 10.30
N ILE A 15 12.76 1.79 10.31
CA ILE A 15 12.20 2.35 9.08
C ILE A 15 13.24 3.21 8.36
N MET A 16 13.95 4.06 9.08
CA MET A 16 15.00 4.90 8.53
C MET A 16 16.13 4.07 7.92
N GLU A 17 16.51 3.00 8.59
CA GLU A 17 17.54 2.09 8.10
C GLU A 17 17.12 1.43 6.78
N VAL A 18 15.87 0.96 6.69
CA VAL A 18 15.33 0.39 5.46
C VAL A 18 15.35 1.40 4.33
N VAL A 19 14.93 2.63 4.60
CA VAL A 19 14.93 3.69 3.60
C VAL A 19 16.34 4.04 3.14
N GLN A 20 17.27 4.17 4.09
CA GLN A 20 18.65 4.52 3.79
C GLN A 20 19.40 3.42 3.02
N SER A 21 19.08 2.16 3.28
CA SER A 21 19.70 1.03 2.60
C SER A 21 19.10 0.76 1.21
N ASN A 22 17.90 1.26 0.94
CA ASN A 22 17.21 1.04 -0.31
C ASN A 22 17.70 2.03 -1.37
N LYS A 23 18.32 1.51 -2.42
CA LYS A 23 18.87 2.33 -3.51
C LYS A 23 17.95 2.34 -4.74
N ASP A 24 16.86 1.59 -4.72
CA ASP A 24 15.93 1.55 -5.83
C ASP A 24 14.98 2.74 -5.76
N ARG A 25 15.08 3.62 -6.76
CA ARG A 25 14.28 4.85 -6.82
C ARG A 25 12.78 4.59 -6.84
N ARG A 26 12.34 3.58 -7.60
CA ARG A 26 10.92 3.23 -7.68
C ARG A 26 10.39 2.74 -6.32
N SER A 27 11.17 1.90 -5.68
CA SER A 27 10.81 1.36 -4.36
C SER A 27 10.75 2.47 -3.32
N LEU A 28 11.67 3.41 -3.35
CA LEU A 28 11.67 4.56 -2.45
C LEU A 28 10.44 5.45 -2.67
N GLN A 29 10.06 5.66 -3.92
CA GLN A 29 8.87 6.44 -4.24
C GLN A 29 7.60 5.76 -3.73
N HIS A 30 7.46 4.46 -3.92
CA HIS A 30 6.32 3.71 -3.37
C HIS A 30 6.28 3.77 -1.86
N THR A 31 7.44 3.64 -1.22
CA THR A 31 7.53 3.74 0.24
C THR A 31 7.09 5.11 0.72
N TYR A 32 7.51 6.16 0.04
CA TYR A 32 7.12 7.54 0.38
C TYR A 32 5.61 7.72 0.23
N GLU A 33 5.03 7.27 -0.88
CA GLU A 33 3.59 7.39 -1.13
C GLU A 33 2.78 6.66 -0.07
N LEU A 34 3.20 5.45 0.31
CA LEU A 34 2.55 4.69 1.37
C LEU A 34 2.65 5.39 2.71
N ALA A 35 3.84 5.90 3.04
CA ALA A 35 4.05 6.60 4.31
C ALA A 35 3.18 7.86 4.39
N GLU A 36 3.08 8.60 3.31
CA GLU A 36 2.24 9.79 3.25
C GLU A 36 0.76 9.45 3.41
N LEU A 37 0.29 8.43 2.70
CA LEU A 37 -1.08 7.95 2.82
C LEU A 37 -1.41 7.56 4.25
N PHE A 38 -0.55 6.77 4.90
CA PHE A 38 -0.77 6.34 6.27
C PHE A 38 -0.71 7.49 7.26
N GLN A 39 0.19 8.44 7.04
CA GLN A 39 0.29 9.62 7.91
C GLN A 39 -1.02 10.42 7.88
N VAL A 40 -1.57 10.68 6.71
CA VAL A 40 -2.83 11.42 6.57
C VAL A 40 -3.99 10.61 7.13
N ALA A 41 -4.09 9.35 6.75
CA ALA A 41 -5.21 8.48 7.16
C ALA A 41 -5.29 8.31 8.67
N CYS A 42 -4.14 8.30 9.35
CA CYS A 42 -4.08 8.05 10.80
C CYS A 42 -4.02 9.34 11.63
N SER A 43 -4.01 10.53 11.00
CA SER A 43 -3.94 11.79 11.74
C SER A 43 -5.27 12.16 12.38
N SER A 44 -6.39 12.00 11.69
CA SER A 44 -7.73 12.22 12.21
C SER A 44 -8.78 11.62 11.27
N ASN A 45 -10.00 11.42 11.78
CA ASN A 45 -11.12 10.97 10.95
C ASN A 45 -11.44 11.97 9.87
N GLU A 46 -11.34 13.27 10.17
CA GLU A 46 -11.59 14.32 9.18
C GLU A 46 -10.57 14.24 8.04
N ALA A 47 -9.30 14.14 8.36
CA ALA A 47 -8.24 14.03 7.36
C ALA A 47 -8.45 12.80 6.48
N PHE A 48 -8.82 11.66 7.08
CA PHE A 48 -9.12 10.45 6.34
C PHE A 48 -10.30 10.65 5.37
N MET A 49 -11.37 11.28 5.84
CA MET A 49 -12.56 11.48 5.03
C MET A 49 -12.36 12.52 3.92
N GLU A 50 -11.38 13.41 4.07
CA GLU A 50 -11.01 14.37 3.03
C GLU A 50 -10.16 13.75 1.92
N LEU A 51 -9.58 12.57 2.14
CA LEU A 51 -8.85 11.87 1.10
C LEU A 51 -9.79 11.49 -0.05
N PRO A 52 -9.27 11.50 -1.30
CA PRO A 52 -10.04 10.95 -2.42
C PRO A 52 -10.49 9.53 -2.15
N GLU A 53 -11.65 9.17 -2.66
CA GLU A 53 -12.21 7.83 -2.42
C GLU A 53 -11.23 6.72 -2.80
N GLU A 54 -10.51 6.89 -3.91
CA GLU A 54 -9.49 5.93 -4.35
C GLU A 54 -8.40 5.71 -3.30
N GLU A 55 -7.95 6.78 -2.66
CA GLU A 55 -6.93 6.69 -1.62
C GLU A 55 -7.45 6.01 -0.36
N ARG A 56 -8.71 6.26 -0.01
CA ARG A 56 -9.35 5.57 1.12
C ARG A 56 -9.47 4.08 0.85
N GLU A 57 -9.84 3.69 -0.36
CA GLU A 57 -9.93 2.28 -0.74
C GLU A 57 -8.56 1.61 -0.73
N ARG A 58 -7.51 2.30 -1.20
CA ARG A 58 -6.14 1.78 -1.09
C ARG A 58 -5.74 1.54 0.35
N PHE A 59 -6.04 2.49 1.23
CA PHE A 59 -5.74 2.35 2.65
C PHE A 59 -6.43 1.13 3.24
N TRP A 60 -7.74 0.96 2.98
CA TRP A 60 -8.50 -0.18 3.45
C TRP A 60 -7.92 -1.50 2.93
N LEU A 61 -7.61 -1.56 1.65
CA LEU A 61 -7.06 -2.76 1.04
C LEU A 61 -5.71 -3.15 1.64
N ILE A 62 -4.84 -2.17 1.84
CA ILE A 62 -3.52 -2.41 2.44
C ILE A 62 -3.67 -2.89 3.89
N THR A 63 -4.52 -2.25 4.68
CA THR A 63 -4.74 -2.66 6.06
C THR A 63 -5.37 -4.05 6.15
N ASP A 64 -6.31 -4.36 5.28
CA ASP A 64 -6.90 -5.70 5.22
C ASP A 64 -5.84 -6.76 4.91
N ALA A 65 -4.97 -6.49 3.94
CA ALA A 65 -3.90 -7.41 3.56
C ALA A 65 -2.93 -7.64 4.72
N LEU A 66 -2.61 -6.58 5.47
CA LEU A 66 -1.71 -6.69 6.62
C LEU A 66 -2.33 -7.50 7.77
N MET A 67 -3.65 -7.52 7.87
CA MET A 67 -4.36 -8.27 8.90
C MET A 67 -4.61 -9.72 8.53
N MET A 68 -4.50 -10.06 7.25
CA MET A 68 -4.69 -11.44 6.79
C MET A 68 -3.52 -12.33 7.21
N ASN A 69 -3.82 -13.46 7.84
CA ASN A 69 -2.82 -14.42 8.28
C ASN A 69 -2.80 -15.71 7.44
N ASP A 70 -3.83 -15.92 6.62
CA ASP A 70 -3.93 -17.11 5.79
C ASP A 70 -3.28 -16.84 4.43
N LEU A 71 -2.28 -17.66 4.11
CA LEU A 71 -1.56 -17.56 2.85
C LEU A 71 -2.47 -17.75 1.64
N GLU A 72 -3.42 -18.69 1.72
CA GLU A 72 -4.33 -18.94 0.61
C GLU A 72 -5.24 -17.73 0.34
N ASP A 73 -5.71 -17.08 1.39
CA ASP A 73 -6.51 -15.87 1.25
C ASP A 73 -5.70 -14.72 0.66
N LEU A 74 -4.46 -14.56 1.09
CA LEU A 74 -3.54 -13.56 0.52
C LEU A 74 -3.32 -13.80 -0.97
N LYS A 75 -3.14 -15.06 -1.37
CA LYS A 75 -2.98 -15.42 -2.78
C LYS A 75 -4.23 -15.07 -3.59
N ARG A 76 -5.40 -15.32 -3.04
CA ARG A 76 -6.67 -15.00 -3.71
C ARG A 76 -6.82 -13.49 -3.95
N VAL A 77 -6.51 -12.68 -2.95
CA VAL A 77 -6.56 -11.22 -3.08
C VAL A 77 -5.55 -10.75 -4.11
N HIS A 78 -4.33 -11.27 -4.05
CA HIS A 78 -3.27 -10.91 -4.99
C HIS A 78 -3.66 -11.29 -6.43
N ASN A 79 -4.19 -12.49 -6.62
CA ASN A 79 -4.61 -12.97 -7.94
C ASN A 79 -5.76 -12.14 -8.50
N LEU A 80 -6.71 -11.75 -7.66
CA LEU A 80 -7.81 -10.89 -8.08
C LEU A 80 -7.31 -9.51 -8.49
N ALA A 81 -6.45 -8.90 -7.69
CA ALA A 81 -5.86 -7.61 -8.01
C ALA A 81 -5.10 -7.65 -9.33
N ASN A 82 -4.29 -8.69 -9.53
CA ASN A 82 -3.54 -8.89 -10.75
C ASN A 82 -4.45 -9.07 -11.97
N TYR A 83 -5.50 -9.88 -11.82
CA TYR A 83 -6.50 -10.08 -12.87
C TYR A 83 -7.16 -8.76 -13.27
N LEU A 84 -7.56 -7.96 -12.29
CA LEU A 84 -8.22 -6.68 -12.56
C LEU A 84 -7.29 -5.70 -13.29
N MET A 85 -6.02 -5.66 -12.90
CA MET A 85 -5.04 -4.80 -13.57
C MET A 85 -4.83 -5.22 -15.03
N ILE A 86 -4.68 -6.51 -15.28
CA ILE A 86 -4.50 -7.03 -16.62
C ILE A 86 -5.74 -6.75 -17.49
N LYS A 87 -6.91 -6.96 -16.91
CA LYS A 87 -8.18 -6.68 -17.62
C LYS A 87 -8.27 -5.21 -18.04
N ARG A 88 -7.89 -4.29 -17.13
CA ARG A 88 -7.89 -2.85 -17.44
C ARG A 88 -6.94 -2.51 -18.57
N ILE A 89 -5.77 -3.10 -18.59
CA ILE A 89 -4.79 -2.87 -19.65
C ILE A 89 -5.35 -3.34 -20.98
N LYS A 90 -5.96 -4.53 -21.03
CA LYS A 90 -6.56 -5.07 -22.24
C LYS A 90 -7.71 -4.21 -22.75
N ASP A 91 -8.58 -3.75 -21.85
CA ASP A 91 -9.71 -2.90 -22.21
C ASP A 91 -9.23 -1.56 -22.78
N ASN A 92 -8.19 -0.98 -22.19
CA ASN A 92 -7.59 0.27 -22.67
C ASN A 92 -6.98 0.09 -24.07
N VAL A 93 -6.31 -1.02 -24.32
CA VAL A 93 -5.74 -1.32 -25.64
C VAL A 93 -6.85 -1.44 -26.69
N LYS A 94 -7.94 -2.14 -26.36
CA LYS A 94 -9.10 -2.25 -27.26
C LYS A 94 -9.72 -0.89 -27.55
N ALA A 95 -9.83 -0.02 -26.56
CA ALA A 95 -10.38 1.32 -26.72
C ALA A 95 -9.51 2.16 -27.66
N VAL A 96 -8.21 2.00 -27.61
CA VAL A 96 -7.27 2.71 -28.51
C VAL A 96 -7.34 2.16 -29.94
N GLU A 97 -7.53 0.85 -30.11
CA GLU A 97 -7.62 0.22 -31.42
C GLU A 97 -8.97 0.45 -32.10
N ALA A 98 -9.98 0.77 -31.34
CA ALA A 98 -11.29 1.09 -31.88
C ALA A 98 -11.34 2.55 -32.33
#